data_b092f75b530f13231bd106cdadc597e8
#
_entry.id   b092f75b530f13231bd106cdadc597e8
#
_cell.length_a   1.000
_cell.length_b   1.000
_cell.length_c   1.000
_cell.angle_alpha   90.00
_cell.angle_beta   90.00
_cell.angle_gamma   90.00
#
_symmetry.space_group_name_H-M   'P 1'
#
loop_
_entity.id
_entity.type
_entity.pdbx_description
1 polymer ?
#
loop_
_entity_poly.entity_id
_entity_poly.type
_entity_poly.pdbx_seq_one_letter_code
_entity_poly.pdbx_strand_id
1 'polypeptide(L)'
;MKQFGLLAVTAALLTVSLSCERIESDDNNPYKALDLTTKSAEFAREGNTFAFDFIDRINAAEEGDFIISPLSMQFLLGMILDGAQNGTADEICSVLGYGAGEVDAVNEYCLSMLEQLPSLDKKTKLSIANAIFVNKQYSLKDSYINTVGKYYQAEVANLDFSNGAGSLKTINGWCNKQTNGMIPKVLDEVSTDMLAYLLNAMYFKSQWKEKFPKGNTSDETFTDGTGAILFAGKYCGK
;
A
#
# COMPACT_ATOMS: atom_id res chain seq x y z
N MET A 1 6.70 -8.16 82.99
CA MET A 1 7.08 -8.91 81.77
C MET A 1 6.17 -8.50 80.68
N LYS A 2 6.64 -7.65 79.74
CA LYS A 2 5.84 -7.15 78.63
C LYS A 2 6.37 -7.82 77.38
N GLN A 3 5.53 -8.59 76.69
CA GLN A 3 5.82 -9.16 75.37
C GLN A 3 5.59 -8.13 74.33
N PHE A 4 6.59 -7.82 73.49
CA PHE A 4 6.48 -7.03 72.30
C PHE A 4 6.14 -7.99 71.15
N GLY A 5 4.94 -7.78 70.57
CA GLY A 5 4.56 -8.43 69.33
C GLY A 5 5.20 -7.72 68.13
N LEU A 6 5.95 -8.47 67.36
CA LEU A 6 6.57 -8.02 66.10
C LEU A 6 5.56 -8.16 64.98
N LEU A 7 5.03 -7.05 64.48
CA LEU A 7 4.21 -7.02 63.24
C LEU A 7 5.16 -7.08 62.04
N ALA A 8 5.15 -8.19 61.36
CA ALA A 8 5.78 -8.31 60.04
C ALA A 8 4.86 -7.77 58.97
N VAL A 9 5.21 -6.60 58.42
CA VAL A 9 4.56 -6.04 57.23
C VAL A 9 5.20 -6.68 56.00
N THR A 10 4.53 -7.63 55.38
CA THR A 10 4.90 -8.20 54.09
C THR A 10 4.46 -7.22 52.98
N ALA A 11 5.41 -6.46 52.47
CA ALA A 11 5.22 -5.68 51.28
C ALA A 11 5.15 -6.62 50.07
N ALA A 12 3.94 -6.84 49.51
CA ALA A 12 3.76 -7.50 48.24
C ALA A 12 4.20 -6.55 47.13
N LEU A 13 5.41 -6.77 46.58
CA LEU A 13 5.81 -6.16 45.32
C LEU A 13 4.96 -6.76 44.19
N LEU A 14 3.97 -5.98 43.72
CA LEU A 14 3.34 -6.22 42.43
C LEU A 14 4.37 -5.90 41.34
N THR A 15 5.09 -6.92 40.89
CA THR A 15 5.81 -6.85 39.63
C THR A 15 4.78 -6.84 38.48
N VAL A 16 4.46 -5.66 37.99
CA VAL A 16 3.80 -5.52 36.71
C VAL A 16 4.81 -5.98 35.66
N SER A 17 4.73 -7.25 35.29
CA SER A 17 5.41 -7.74 34.10
C SER A 17 4.75 -7.06 32.89
N LEU A 18 5.38 -5.99 32.36
CA LEU A 18 5.16 -5.58 30.99
C LEU A 18 5.56 -6.78 30.13
N SER A 19 4.58 -7.58 29.78
CA SER A 19 4.71 -8.56 28.72
C SER A 19 4.84 -7.79 27.41
N CYS A 20 6.07 -7.41 27.07
CA CYS A 20 6.40 -7.27 25.66
C CYS A 20 6.20 -8.66 25.07
N GLU A 21 5.11 -8.89 24.36
CA GLU A 21 4.98 -10.09 23.53
C GLU A 21 6.20 -10.15 22.63
N ARG A 22 7.14 -11.03 22.97
CA ARG A 22 8.23 -11.40 22.08
C ARG A 22 7.56 -11.97 20.84
N ILE A 23 7.68 -11.28 19.73
CA ILE A 23 7.38 -11.86 18.40
C ILE A 23 8.27 -13.10 18.33
N GLU A 24 7.68 -14.29 18.47
CA GLU A 24 8.42 -15.54 18.25
C GLU A 24 8.92 -15.51 16.82
N SER A 25 10.23 -15.43 16.65
CA SER A 25 10.86 -15.49 15.34
C SER A 25 10.65 -16.91 14.80
N ASP A 26 9.91 -17.02 13.69
CA ASP A 26 9.91 -18.25 12.91
C ASP A 26 11.29 -18.35 12.26
N ASP A 27 12.12 -19.32 12.70
CA ASP A 27 13.50 -19.51 12.23
C ASP A 27 13.57 -19.66 10.69
N ASN A 28 12.49 -20.10 10.05
CA ASN A 28 12.38 -20.20 8.60
C ASN A 28 11.94 -18.91 7.92
N ASN A 29 11.41 -17.95 8.66
CA ASN A 29 10.92 -16.67 8.17
C ASN A 29 11.20 -15.56 9.19
N PRO A 30 12.49 -15.24 9.45
CA PRO A 30 12.85 -14.21 10.41
C PRO A 30 12.29 -12.84 9.96
N TYR A 31 11.84 -12.06 10.93
CA TYR A 31 11.41 -10.70 10.70
C TYR A 31 12.54 -9.89 10.04
N LYS A 32 12.21 -9.19 8.96
CA LYS A 32 13.07 -8.21 8.32
C LYS A 32 12.43 -6.84 8.44
N ALA A 33 13.18 -5.87 8.96
CA ALA A 33 12.80 -4.48 8.88
C ALA A 33 13.19 -3.90 7.50
N LEU A 34 12.51 -2.85 7.09
CA LEU A 34 12.97 -2.02 5.98
C LEU A 34 14.28 -1.32 6.38
N ASP A 35 15.25 -1.35 5.49
CA ASP A 35 16.48 -0.57 5.62
C ASP A 35 16.25 0.81 4.99
N LEU A 36 15.93 1.78 5.84
CA LEU A 36 15.56 3.12 5.43
C LEU A 36 16.62 4.12 5.89
N THR A 37 17.00 5.03 4.99
CA THR A 37 17.70 6.25 5.37
C THR A 37 16.83 7.09 6.29
N THR A 38 17.40 8.06 6.99
CA THR A 38 16.64 9.01 7.82
C THR A 38 15.55 9.71 7.01
N LYS A 39 15.86 10.13 5.77
CA LYS A 39 14.90 10.78 4.88
C LYS A 39 13.81 9.82 4.39
N SER A 40 14.17 8.59 4.02
CA SER A 40 13.20 7.57 3.64
C SER A 40 12.25 7.19 4.77
N ALA A 41 12.73 7.19 6.02
CA ALA A 41 11.90 6.96 7.20
C ALA A 41 10.93 8.13 7.46
N GLU A 42 11.33 9.36 7.15
CA GLU A 42 10.45 10.53 7.15
C GLU A 42 9.35 10.38 6.11
N PHE A 43 9.68 10.05 4.86
CA PHE A 43 8.70 9.82 3.80
C PHE A 43 7.74 8.66 4.10
N ALA A 44 8.22 7.58 4.72
CA ALA A 44 7.36 6.50 5.16
C ALA A 44 6.33 6.94 6.21
N ARG A 45 6.72 7.85 7.11
CA ARG A 45 5.81 8.43 8.12
C ARG A 45 4.79 9.37 7.49
N GLU A 46 5.25 10.28 6.60
CA GLU A 46 4.34 11.18 5.86
C GLU A 46 3.39 10.39 4.96
N GLY A 47 3.89 9.29 4.34
CA GLY A 47 3.06 8.36 3.59
C GLY A 47 1.94 7.72 4.40
N ASN A 48 2.12 7.49 5.70
CA ASN A 48 1.04 7.04 6.58
C ASN A 48 0.00 8.15 6.81
N THR A 49 0.43 9.41 6.97
CA THR A 49 -0.49 10.54 7.08
C THR A 49 -1.32 10.67 5.81
N PHE A 50 -0.66 10.67 4.63
CA PHE A 50 -1.34 10.65 3.35
C PHE A 50 -2.33 9.48 3.23
N ALA A 51 -1.95 8.29 3.69
CA ALA A 51 -2.80 7.10 3.60
C ALA A 51 -4.11 7.27 4.38
N PHE A 52 -4.07 7.81 5.60
CA PHE A 52 -5.26 8.07 6.39
C PHE A 52 -6.13 9.18 5.78
N ASP A 53 -5.54 10.29 5.34
CA ASP A 53 -6.27 11.36 4.67
C ASP A 53 -6.94 10.88 3.38
N PHE A 54 -6.25 10.01 2.62
CA PHE A 54 -6.79 9.42 1.40
C PHE A 54 -7.96 8.48 1.69
N ILE A 55 -7.84 7.62 2.70
CA ILE A 55 -8.93 6.72 3.15
C ILE A 55 -10.14 7.54 3.58
N ASP A 56 -9.96 8.58 4.38
CA ASP A 56 -11.05 9.42 4.87
C ASP A 56 -11.80 10.10 3.73
N ARG A 57 -11.08 10.59 2.70
CA ARG A 57 -11.69 11.21 1.52
C ARG A 57 -12.48 10.21 0.70
N ILE A 58 -11.93 9.00 0.45
CA ILE A 58 -12.64 7.95 -0.28
C ILE A 58 -13.88 7.50 0.50
N ASN A 59 -13.75 7.28 1.81
CA ASN A 59 -14.87 6.87 2.66
C ASN A 59 -15.99 7.93 2.73
N ALA A 60 -15.66 9.21 2.56
CA ALA A 60 -16.65 10.28 2.49
C ALA A 60 -17.33 10.37 1.12
N ALA A 61 -16.71 9.85 0.05
CA ALA A 61 -17.20 9.93 -1.32
C ALA A 61 -17.94 8.66 -1.78
N GLU A 62 -17.60 7.50 -1.22
CA GLU A 62 -18.13 6.19 -1.60
C GLU A 62 -19.18 5.72 -0.60
N GLU A 63 -20.33 5.24 -1.10
CA GLU A 63 -21.40 4.70 -0.29
C GLU A 63 -21.32 3.17 -0.11
N GLY A 64 -20.48 2.50 -0.89
CA GLY A 64 -20.33 1.05 -0.92
C GLY A 64 -18.99 0.54 -0.38
N ASP A 65 -18.83 -0.77 -0.43
CA ASP A 65 -17.54 -1.42 -0.09
C ASP A 65 -16.47 -1.01 -1.10
N PHE A 66 -15.28 -0.67 -0.61
CA PHE A 66 -14.16 -0.33 -1.46
C PHE A 66 -12.85 -0.99 -0.99
N ILE A 67 -11.94 -1.17 -1.92
CA ILE A 67 -10.55 -1.60 -1.65
C ILE A 67 -9.63 -0.59 -2.33
N ILE A 68 -8.73 -0.02 -1.57
CA ILE A 68 -7.74 0.94 -2.05
C ILE A 68 -6.34 0.57 -1.60
N SER A 69 -5.35 1.08 -2.32
CA SER A 69 -3.94 0.99 -1.95
C SER A 69 -3.33 2.39 -1.95
N PRO A 70 -3.21 3.04 -0.79
CA PRO A 70 -2.55 4.35 -0.70
C PRO A 70 -1.11 4.32 -1.22
N LEU A 71 -0.37 3.24 -1.00
CA LEU A 71 0.98 3.07 -1.53
C LEU A 71 1.00 3.07 -3.06
N SER A 72 0.02 2.44 -3.72
CA SER A 72 -0.12 2.51 -5.18
C SER A 72 -0.32 3.94 -5.67
N MET A 73 -1.12 4.73 -4.95
CA MET A 73 -1.32 6.14 -5.26
C MET A 73 -0.05 6.97 -5.08
N GLN A 74 0.76 6.68 -4.06
CA GLN A 74 2.07 7.33 -3.88
C GLN A 74 3.01 7.06 -5.07
N PHE A 75 3.08 5.82 -5.57
CA PHE A 75 3.87 5.52 -6.77
C PHE A 75 3.36 6.26 -8.02
N LEU A 76 2.03 6.31 -8.22
CA LEU A 76 1.44 7.04 -9.34
C LEU A 76 1.74 8.54 -9.27
N LEU A 77 1.53 9.15 -8.11
CA LEU A 77 1.83 10.58 -7.90
C LEU A 77 3.32 10.86 -8.02
N GLY A 78 4.20 9.97 -7.57
CA GLY A 78 5.64 10.08 -7.76
C GLY A 78 6.05 10.06 -9.23
N MET A 79 5.49 9.16 -10.04
CA MET A 79 5.73 9.16 -11.49
C MET A 79 5.21 10.45 -12.16
N ILE A 80 4.08 11.00 -11.71
CA ILE A 80 3.58 12.27 -12.22
C ILE A 80 4.50 13.42 -11.79
N LEU A 81 4.99 13.40 -10.55
CA LEU A 81 5.92 14.40 -10.00
C LEU A 81 7.18 14.55 -10.85
N ASP A 82 7.75 13.46 -11.36
CA ASP A 82 8.92 13.49 -12.25
C ASP A 82 8.67 14.20 -13.58
N GLY A 83 7.42 14.25 -14.02
CA GLY A 83 7.01 14.99 -15.21
C GLY A 83 6.49 16.40 -14.92
N ALA A 84 6.20 16.70 -13.66
CA ALA A 84 5.61 17.96 -13.24
C ALA A 84 6.65 19.06 -13.05
N GLN A 85 6.22 20.31 -13.16
CA GLN A 85 7.06 21.49 -12.94
C GLN A 85 6.27 22.56 -12.19
N ASN A 86 6.98 23.44 -11.50
CA ASN A 86 6.42 24.60 -10.82
C ASN A 86 5.30 24.24 -9.83
N GLY A 87 4.20 24.97 -9.84
CA GLY A 87 3.09 24.78 -8.91
C GLY A 87 2.50 23.37 -8.87
N THR A 88 2.46 22.66 -9.99
CA THR A 88 1.97 21.26 -10.03
C THR A 88 2.89 20.33 -9.23
N ALA A 89 4.19 20.49 -9.35
CA ALA A 89 5.15 19.70 -8.57
C ALA A 89 5.02 20.00 -7.07
N ASP A 90 4.88 21.28 -6.71
CA ASP A 90 4.72 21.71 -5.32
C ASP A 90 3.42 21.17 -4.71
N GLU A 91 2.33 21.17 -5.46
CA GLU A 91 1.04 20.62 -5.03
C GLU A 91 1.12 19.11 -4.79
N ILE A 92 1.77 18.34 -5.68
CA ILE A 92 1.96 16.90 -5.49
C ILE A 92 2.81 16.63 -4.25
N CYS A 93 3.93 17.34 -4.08
CA CYS A 93 4.75 17.23 -2.89
C CYS A 93 3.94 17.52 -1.63
N SER A 94 3.14 18.60 -1.64
CA SER A 94 2.29 18.97 -0.51
C SER A 94 1.26 17.89 -0.15
N VAL A 95 0.61 17.29 -1.16
CA VAL A 95 -0.37 16.20 -0.95
C VAL A 95 0.28 14.96 -0.34
N LEU A 96 1.50 14.65 -0.77
CA LEU A 96 2.26 13.50 -0.25
C LEU A 96 2.97 13.78 1.09
N GLY A 97 2.94 15.03 1.57
CA GLY A 97 3.64 15.46 2.78
C GLY A 97 5.15 15.64 2.59
N TYR A 98 5.61 15.83 1.34
CA TYR A 98 7.03 15.99 1.01
C TYR A 98 7.40 17.47 0.86
N GLY A 99 8.67 17.78 1.11
CA GLY A 99 9.19 19.14 0.91
C GLY A 99 9.32 19.50 -0.57
N ALA A 100 9.18 20.80 -0.86
CA ALA A 100 9.43 21.30 -2.21
C ALA A 100 10.88 21.01 -2.64
N GLY A 101 11.05 20.54 -3.88
CA GLY A 101 12.38 20.22 -4.44
C GLY A 101 12.97 18.88 -4.01
N GLU A 102 12.24 18.03 -3.29
CA GLU A 102 12.72 16.72 -2.80
C GLU A 102 12.50 15.56 -3.81
N VAL A 103 12.28 15.85 -5.09
CA VAL A 103 11.93 14.86 -6.12
C VAL A 103 12.93 13.70 -6.17
N ASP A 104 14.24 13.99 -6.15
CA ASP A 104 15.27 12.95 -6.19
C ASP A 104 15.20 12.03 -4.97
N ALA A 105 14.95 12.59 -3.79
CA ALA A 105 14.84 11.80 -2.57
C ALA A 105 13.55 10.96 -2.55
N VAL A 106 12.45 11.46 -3.13
CA VAL A 106 11.21 10.70 -3.33
C VAL A 106 11.46 9.52 -4.27
N ASN A 107 12.19 9.74 -5.36
CA ASN A 107 12.55 8.70 -6.31
C ASN A 107 13.37 7.58 -5.66
N GLU A 108 14.42 7.92 -4.90
CA GLU A 108 15.22 6.94 -4.16
C GLU A 108 14.38 6.17 -3.12
N TYR A 109 13.45 6.84 -2.44
CA TYR A 109 12.51 6.20 -1.52
C TYR A 109 11.61 5.20 -2.25
N CYS A 110 11.00 5.59 -3.38
CA CYS A 110 10.13 4.72 -4.16
C CYS A 110 10.88 3.48 -4.68
N LEU A 111 12.09 3.66 -5.19
CA LEU A 111 12.95 2.54 -5.61
C LEU A 111 13.23 1.59 -4.43
N SER A 112 13.63 2.15 -3.30
CA SER A 112 13.88 1.38 -2.08
C SER A 112 12.66 0.55 -1.64
N MET A 113 11.45 1.11 -1.71
CA MET A 113 10.21 0.39 -1.42
C MET A 113 9.98 -0.76 -2.42
N LEU A 114 10.14 -0.51 -3.73
CA LEU A 114 9.97 -1.54 -4.76
C LEU A 114 10.92 -2.71 -4.61
N GLU A 115 12.16 -2.46 -4.19
CA GLU A 115 13.18 -3.49 -4.01
C GLU A 115 13.01 -4.28 -2.71
N GLN A 116 12.63 -3.62 -1.63
CA GLN A 116 12.63 -4.23 -0.30
C GLN A 116 11.30 -4.92 0.06
N LEU A 117 10.16 -4.26 -0.19
CA LEU A 117 8.85 -4.77 0.23
C LEU A 117 8.57 -6.21 -0.23
N PRO A 118 8.86 -6.63 -1.48
CA PRO A 118 8.61 -8.00 -1.92
C PRO A 118 9.44 -9.07 -1.21
N SER A 119 10.52 -8.67 -0.53
CA SER A 119 11.48 -9.59 0.11
C SER A 119 11.41 -9.66 1.63
N LEU A 120 10.52 -8.89 2.27
CA LEU A 120 10.44 -8.80 3.74
C LEU A 120 9.97 -10.09 4.39
N ASP A 121 9.08 -10.81 3.74
CA ASP A 121 8.44 -12.01 4.27
C ASP A 121 8.41 -13.10 3.21
N LYS A 122 9.04 -14.26 3.52
CA LYS A 122 9.11 -15.41 2.59
C LYS A 122 7.76 -16.10 2.36
N LYS A 123 6.81 -15.93 3.28
CA LYS A 123 5.46 -16.51 3.19
C LYS A 123 4.48 -15.59 2.49
N THR A 124 4.88 -14.35 2.24
CA THR A 124 4.09 -13.33 1.55
C THR A 124 4.53 -13.23 0.10
N LYS A 125 3.57 -13.24 -0.81
CA LYS A 125 3.79 -12.84 -2.20
C LYS A 125 3.26 -11.43 -2.38
N LEU A 126 4.18 -10.47 -2.45
CA LEU A 126 3.90 -9.09 -2.81
C LEU A 126 4.53 -8.81 -4.16
N SER A 127 3.75 -8.28 -5.08
CA SER A 127 4.22 -7.80 -6.38
C SER A 127 3.70 -6.40 -6.60
N ILE A 128 4.56 -5.50 -7.04
CA ILE A 128 4.25 -4.12 -7.35
C ILE A 128 4.76 -3.87 -8.77
N ALA A 129 3.92 -3.39 -9.65
CA ALA A 129 4.28 -3.12 -11.04
C ALA A 129 3.72 -1.77 -11.48
N ASN A 130 4.48 -1.04 -12.28
CA ASN A 130 4.11 0.25 -12.83
C ASN A 130 4.13 0.21 -14.36
N ALA A 131 3.21 0.92 -15.01
CA ALA A 131 3.22 1.10 -16.45
C ALA A 131 2.69 2.47 -16.87
N ILE A 132 3.19 2.94 -18.00
CA ILE A 132 2.72 4.14 -18.69
C ILE A 132 2.43 3.75 -20.14
N PHE A 133 1.16 3.73 -20.51
CA PHE A 133 0.73 3.52 -21.89
C PHE A 133 0.44 4.84 -22.55
N VAL A 134 1.25 5.22 -23.51
CA VAL A 134 1.22 6.52 -24.16
C VAL A 134 0.51 6.41 -25.52
N ASN A 135 -0.38 7.33 -25.80
CA ASN A 135 -0.97 7.43 -27.13
C ASN A 135 0.13 7.72 -28.15
N LYS A 136 0.24 6.90 -29.20
CA LYS A 136 1.27 7.00 -30.26
C LYS A 136 1.39 8.37 -30.93
N GLN A 137 0.36 9.23 -30.77
CA GLN A 137 0.37 10.60 -31.30
C GLN A 137 1.30 11.52 -30.47
N TYR A 138 1.71 11.09 -29.29
CA TYR A 138 2.57 11.85 -28.38
C TYR A 138 3.87 11.10 -28.10
N SER A 139 4.89 11.85 -27.71
CA SER A 139 6.17 11.32 -27.27
C SER A 139 6.53 11.88 -25.90
N LEU A 140 6.89 11.01 -24.99
CA LEU A 140 7.48 11.43 -23.73
C LEU A 140 8.98 11.76 -23.92
N LYS A 141 9.49 12.64 -23.08
CA LYS A 141 10.94 12.94 -23.08
C LYS A 141 11.73 11.70 -22.62
N ASP A 142 12.85 11.42 -23.27
CA ASP A 142 13.74 10.30 -22.90
C ASP A 142 14.21 10.39 -21.45
N SER A 143 14.48 11.60 -20.96
CA SER A 143 14.84 11.81 -19.54
C SER A 143 13.74 11.30 -18.58
N TYR A 144 12.48 11.62 -18.88
CA TYR A 144 11.35 11.15 -18.08
C TYR A 144 11.21 9.62 -18.14
N ILE A 145 11.29 9.03 -19.35
CA ILE A 145 11.21 7.57 -19.54
C ILE A 145 12.32 6.88 -18.73
N ASN A 146 13.54 7.40 -18.79
CA ASN A 146 14.68 6.87 -18.05
C ASN A 146 14.47 6.98 -16.52
N THR A 147 13.94 8.10 -16.04
CA THR A 147 13.68 8.33 -14.61
C THR A 147 12.61 7.35 -14.08
N VAL A 148 11.44 7.27 -14.74
CA VAL A 148 10.38 6.36 -14.28
C VAL A 148 10.77 4.89 -14.45
N GLY A 149 11.56 4.56 -15.47
CA GLY A 149 12.14 3.22 -15.64
C GLY A 149 13.10 2.85 -14.52
N LYS A 150 13.96 3.79 -14.11
CA LYS A 150 14.96 3.56 -13.06
C LYS A 150 14.32 3.46 -11.67
N TYR A 151 13.52 4.45 -11.29
CA TYR A 151 13.07 4.61 -9.91
C TYR A 151 11.73 3.93 -9.60
N TYR A 152 10.89 3.75 -10.61
CA TYR A 152 9.58 3.11 -10.47
C TYR A 152 9.48 1.76 -11.18
N GLN A 153 10.55 1.35 -11.88
CA GLN A 153 10.57 0.13 -12.71
C GLN A 153 9.39 0.10 -13.69
N ALA A 154 8.98 1.28 -14.17
CA ALA A 154 7.81 1.44 -15.00
C ALA A 154 8.05 0.92 -16.42
N GLU A 155 7.12 0.09 -16.92
CA GLU A 155 7.02 -0.27 -18.33
C GLU A 155 6.41 0.90 -19.10
N VAL A 156 7.12 1.45 -20.10
CA VAL A 156 6.60 2.52 -20.95
C VAL A 156 6.37 1.98 -22.36
N ALA A 157 5.14 2.08 -22.85
CA ALA A 157 4.78 1.59 -24.18
C ALA A 157 3.86 2.56 -24.93
N ASN A 158 4.12 2.73 -26.24
CA ASN A 158 3.25 3.50 -27.12
C ASN A 158 2.16 2.60 -27.69
N LEU A 159 0.90 3.02 -27.56
CA LEU A 159 -0.27 2.33 -28.09
C LEU A 159 -1.05 3.20 -29.07
N ASP A 160 -1.73 2.56 -30.00
CA ASP A 160 -2.65 3.21 -30.92
C ASP A 160 -4.02 3.38 -30.27
N PHE A 161 -4.28 4.53 -29.64
CA PHE A 161 -5.58 4.77 -29.01
C PHE A 161 -6.73 4.92 -30.02
N SER A 162 -6.42 5.15 -31.32
CA SER A 162 -7.46 5.06 -32.39
C SER A 162 -7.90 3.62 -32.63
N ASN A 163 -7.06 2.63 -32.33
CA ASN A 163 -7.44 1.23 -32.22
C ASN A 163 -7.82 0.91 -30.75
N GLY A 164 -8.94 1.47 -30.30
CA GLY A 164 -9.38 1.36 -28.91
C GLY A 164 -9.45 -0.08 -28.39
N ALA A 165 -9.98 -1.00 -29.20
CA ALA A 165 -10.08 -2.41 -28.80
C ALA A 165 -8.72 -3.08 -28.59
N GLY A 166 -7.73 -2.78 -29.46
CA GLY A 166 -6.36 -3.29 -29.33
C GLY A 166 -5.65 -2.75 -28.08
N SER A 167 -5.75 -1.43 -27.87
CA SER A 167 -5.19 -0.75 -26.71
C SER A 167 -5.84 -1.21 -25.41
N LEU A 168 -7.16 -1.33 -25.39
CA LEU A 168 -7.92 -1.84 -24.23
C LEU A 168 -7.48 -3.27 -23.84
N LYS A 169 -7.34 -4.15 -24.84
CA LYS A 169 -6.84 -5.52 -24.61
C LYS A 169 -5.44 -5.53 -24.01
N THR A 170 -4.56 -4.64 -24.48
CA THR A 170 -3.18 -4.54 -23.95
C THR A 170 -3.17 -4.06 -22.52
N ILE A 171 -3.87 -2.97 -22.19
CA ILE A 171 -3.93 -2.37 -20.87
C ILE A 171 -4.56 -3.33 -19.86
N ASN A 172 -5.74 -3.89 -20.16
CA ASN A 172 -6.40 -4.84 -19.29
C ASN A 172 -5.60 -6.15 -19.15
N GLY A 173 -4.97 -6.61 -20.24
CA GLY A 173 -4.10 -7.78 -20.22
C GLY A 173 -2.87 -7.59 -19.32
N TRP A 174 -2.26 -6.41 -19.32
CA TRP A 174 -1.18 -6.07 -18.42
C TRP A 174 -1.64 -6.11 -16.95
N CYS A 175 -2.77 -5.46 -16.64
CA CYS A 175 -3.31 -5.44 -15.28
C CYS A 175 -3.66 -6.86 -14.78
N ASN A 176 -4.34 -7.66 -15.62
CA ASN A 176 -4.65 -9.05 -15.32
C ASN A 176 -3.39 -9.87 -15.00
N LYS A 177 -2.34 -9.72 -15.79
CA LYS A 177 -1.05 -10.39 -15.58
C LYS A 177 -0.39 -9.96 -14.27
N GLN A 178 -0.28 -8.65 -14.01
CA GLN A 178 0.40 -8.12 -12.82
C GLN A 178 -0.34 -8.43 -11.52
N THR A 179 -1.66 -8.56 -11.59
CA THR A 179 -2.49 -8.91 -10.43
C THR A 179 -2.77 -10.41 -10.31
N ASN A 180 -2.05 -11.25 -11.07
CA ASN A 180 -2.23 -12.70 -11.04
C ASN A 180 -3.68 -13.15 -11.27
N GLY A 181 -4.37 -12.46 -12.20
CA GLY A 181 -5.76 -12.74 -12.56
C GLY A 181 -6.82 -12.10 -11.67
N MET A 182 -6.43 -11.39 -10.60
CA MET A 182 -7.39 -10.79 -9.66
C MET A 182 -8.15 -9.60 -10.26
N ILE A 183 -7.50 -8.84 -11.14
CA ILE A 183 -8.12 -7.70 -11.84
C ILE A 183 -8.02 -7.93 -13.35
N PRO A 184 -8.98 -8.65 -13.95
CA PRO A 184 -8.94 -8.95 -15.37
C PRO A 184 -9.29 -7.74 -16.26
N LYS A 185 -9.92 -6.72 -15.67
CA LYS A 185 -10.38 -5.53 -16.37
C LYS A 185 -10.26 -4.31 -15.47
N VAL A 186 -9.51 -3.31 -15.92
CA VAL A 186 -9.32 -2.02 -15.23
C VAL A 186 -9.96 -0.87 -16.00
N LEU A 187 -10.14 -1.02 -17.31
CA LEU A 187 -10.79 -0.05 -18.19
C LEU A 187 -11.92 -0.71 -18.99
N ASP A 188 -12.97 0.06 -19.25
CA ASP A 188 -14.07 -0.32 -20.15
C ASP A 188 -13.80 0.09 -21.59
N GLU A 189 -13.12 1.22 -21.76
CA GLU A 189 -12.80 1.82 -23.07
C GLU A 189 -11.49 2.61 -23.00
N VAL A 190 -10.90 2.88 -24.14
CA VAL A 190 -9.73 3.74 -24.30
C VAL A 190 -10.14 4.97 -25.08
N SER A 191 -10.02 6.16 -24.48
CA SER A 191 -10.31 7.43 -25.13
C SER A 191 -9.16 7.84 -26.05
N THR A 192 -9.50 8.28 -27.26
CA THR A 192 -8.55 8.82 -28.25
C THR A 192 -7.93 10.13 -27.83
N ASP A 193 -8.60 10.87 -26.94
CA ASP A 193 -8.18 12.21 -26.49
C ASP A 193 -7.18 12.15 -25.31
N MET A 194 -7.02 10.96 -24.74
CA MET A 194 -6.05 10.77 -23.66
C MET A 194 -4.61 10.79 -24.18
N LEU A 195 -3.74 11.48 -23.45
CA LEU A 195 -2.30 11.46 -23.71
C LEU A 195 -1.70 10.11 -23.26
N ALA A 196 -2.00 9.68 -22.06
CA ALA A 196 -1.46 8.45 -21.49
C ALA A 196 -2.36 7.90 -20.38
N TYR A 197 -2.22 6.61 -20.11
CA TYR A 197 -2.72 5.92 -18.92
C TYR A 197 -1.53 5.50 -18.07
N LEU A 198 -1.49 5.97 -16.82
CA LEU A 198 -0.53 5.54 -15.82
C LEU A 198 -1.20 4.51 -14.91
N LEU A 199 -0.57 3.36 -14.76
CA LEU A 199 -1.08 2.27 -13.94
C LEU A 199 -0.06 1.85 -12.89
N ASN A 200 -0.56 1.60 -11.69
CA ASN A 200 0.13 0.77 -10.70
C ASN A 200 -0.74 -0.45 -10.42
N ALA A 201 -0.14 -1.62 -10.37
CA ALA A 201 -0.79 -2.85 -10.00
C ALA A 201 -0.07 -3.45 -8.80
N MET A 202 -0.81 -3.72 -7.73
CA MET A 202 -0.30 -4.37 -6.53
C MET A 202 -1.04 -5.70 -6.33
N TYR A 203 -0.26 -6.76 -6.14
CA TYR A 203 -0.77 -8.08 -5.76
C TYR A 203 -0.18 -8.47 -4.41
N PHE A 204 -1.05 -8.73 -3.45
CA PHE A 204 -0.67 -9.17 -2.11
C PHE A 204 -1.36 -10.49 -1.77
N LYS A 205 -0.58 -11.48 -1.36
CA LYS A 205 -1.08 -12.74 -0.83
C LYS A 205 -0.19 -13.22 0.30
N SER A 206 -0.77 -13.35 1.49
CA SER A 206 -0.06 -13.79 2.68
C SER A 206 -0.90 -14.74 3.52
N GLN A 207 -0.29 -15.28 4.57
CA GLN A 207 -0.96 -16.08 5.58
C GLN A 207 -1.07 -15.25 6.86
N TRP A 208 -2.16 -15.43 7.59
CA TRP A 208 -2.27 -14.88 8.93
C TRP A 208 -1.19 -15.49 9.83
N LYS A 209 -0.57 -14.68 10.67
CA LYS A 209 0.40 -15.15 11.70
C LYS A 209 -0.26 -16.21 12.57
N GLU A 210 -1.47 -15.94 13.02
CA GLU A 210 -2.33 -16.87 13.73
C GLU A 210 -3.52 -17.22 12.84
N LYS A 211 -3.67 -18.50 12.52
CA LYS A 211 -4.77 -18.97 11.68
C LYS A 211 -6.05 -19.04 12.49
N PHE A 212 -7.15 -18.66 11.88
CA PHE A 212 -8.48 -18.83 12.44
C PHE A 212 -8.88 -20.33 12.43
N PRO A 213 -9.00 -21.00 13.60
CA PRO A 213 -9.41 -22.38 13.65
C PRO A 213 -10.86 -22.53 13.16
N LYS A 214 -11.11 -23.47 12.26
CA LYS A 214 -12.47 -23.71 11.74
C LYS A 214 -13.48 -24.04 12.84
N GLY A 215 -13.04 -24.73 13.92
CA GLY A 215 -13.88 -25.06 15.07
C GLY A 215 -14.35 -23.87 15.90
N ASN A 216 -13.67 -22.72 15.78
CA ASN A 216 -14.00 -21.51 16.48
C ASN A 216 -14.78 -20.51 15.59
N THR A 217 -15.19 -20.97 14.39
CA THR A 217 -15.91 -20.13 13.43
C THR A 217 -17.40 -20.40 13.54
N SER A 218 -18.19 -19.40 13.86
CA SER A 218 -19.64 -19.44 13.92
C SER A 218 -20.26 -18.36 13.04
N ASP A 219 -21.51 -18.56 12.66
CA ASP A 219 -22.27 -17.51 11.97
C ASP A 219 -22.80 -16.52 13.02
N GLU A 220 -22.42 -15.26 12.86
CA GLU A 220 -22.80 -14.17 13.75
C GLU A 220 -23.51 -13.08 12.96
N THR A 221 -24.39 -12.36 13.63
CA THR A 221 -25.08 -11.23 13.04
C THR A 221 -24.17 -10.00 13.05
N PHE A 222 -23.93 -9.44 11.88
CA PHE A 222 -23.24 -8.16 11.75
C PHE A 222 -24.27 -7.02 11.64
N THR A 223 -24.16 -6.03 12.48
CA THR A 223 -25.02 -4.86 12.47
C THR A 223 -24.19 -3.63 12.08
N ASP A 224 -24.65 -2.87 11.10
CA ASP A 224 -24.00 -1.61 10.72
C ASP A 224 -24.24 -0.50 11.78
N GLY A 225 -23.64 0.67 11.56
CA GLY A 225 -23.77 1.84 12.43
C GLY A 225 -25.20 2.39 12.54
N THR A 226 -26.13 1.98 11.66
CA THR A 226 -27.55 2.37 11.68
C THR A 226 -28.41 1.37 12.42
N GLY A 227 -27.85 0.22 12.83
CA GLY A 227 -28.58 -0.89 13.45
C GLY A 227 -29.21 -1.86 12.43
N ALA A 228 -28.95 -1.68 11.14
CA ALA A 228 -29.41 -2.62 10.13
C ALA A 228 -28.56 -3.91 10.14
N ILE A 229 -29.23 -5.07 10.04
CA ILE A 229 -28.55 -6.37 9.93
C ILE A 229 -28.11 -6.56 8.48
N LEU A 230 -26.80 -6.51 8.24
CA LEU A 230 -26.23 -6.65 6.90
C LEU A 230 -25.94 -8.09 6.51
N PHE A 231 -25.47 -8.95 7.44
CA PHE A 231 -25.15 -10.35 7.18
C PHE A 231 -25.19 -11.23 8.42
N ALA A 232 -25.47 -12.53 8.22
CA ALA A 232 -24.96 -13.58 9.08
C ALA A 232 -23.54 -13.92 8.60
N GLY A 233 -22.54 -13.28 9.16
CA GLY A 233 -21.12 -13.49 8.81
C GLY A 233 -20.49 -14.60 9.65
N LYS A 234 -19.33 -15.14 9.19
CA LYS A 234 -18.55 -16.07 10.00
C LYS A 234 -17.63 -15.30 10.93
N TYR A 235 -17.83 -15.45 12.22
CA TYR A 235 -16.98 -14.90 13.25
C TYR A 235 -16.05 -15.98 13.79
N CYS A 236 -14.75 -15.65 13.96
CA CYS A 236 -13.80 -16.52 14.63
C CYS A 236 -13.51 -15.92 16.02
N GLY A 237 -14.12 -16.51 17.06
CA GLY A 237 -13.81 -16.17 18.46
C GLY A 237 -12.36 -16.58 18.83
N LYS A 238 -11.79 -15.88 19.82
CA LYS A 238 -10.50 -16.24 20.43
C LYS A 238 -10.62 -17.53 21.23
#